data_e5ed891f4151f63b8329ece295e766ce
#
_entry.id   e5ed891f4151f63b8329ece295e766ce
#
_cell.length_a   1.000
_cell.length_b   1.000
_cell.length_c   1.000
_cell.angle_alpha   90.00
_cell.angle_beta   90.00
_cell.angle_gamma   90.00
#
_symmetry.space_group_name_H-M   'P 1'
#
loop_
_entity.id
_entity.type
_entity.pdbx_description
1 polymer ?
#
loop_
_entity_poly.entity_id
_entity_poly.type
_entity_poly.pdbx_seq_one_letter_code
_entity_poly.pdbx_strand_id
1 'polypeptide(L)'
;GDIIVISFIGYTTQEIPYTGQSSLQVKLVEDTQKLDEVVVVGFGTQKKVNLTGSVGTVNSEALESRPVMSATQALQGMVPGLQISSSSGSLEKTADIQVRGTATIGEGSSGSPLVLIDGMEGDINSINPQDIENISVLKDAAASSIYGSRAPFGVILITTKSGRTGKPVVNYNNSFRWNDPVKTPNQMDSYTFATFYNDAAVNAGQTPHFTTEHLERIKAYQNGTLKDPIIANGQYWADGYAAGNAN
;
A
#
# COMPACT_ATOMS: atom_id res chain seq x y z
N GLY A 1 -22.65 -15.31 52.96
CA GLY A 1 -22.15 -16.53 52.35
C GLY A 1 -21.17 -16.16 51.22
N ASP A 2 -20.16 -16.95 51.04
CA ASP A 2 -19.12 -16.71 50.03
C ASP A 2 -19.70 -16.96 48.62
N ILE A 3 -19.28 -16.17 47.66
CA ILE A 3 -19.69 -16.32 46.24
C ILE A 3 -18.50 -16.85 45.46
N ILE A 4 -18.71 -17.96 44.75
CA ILE A 4 -17.74 -18.52 43.82
C ILE A 4 -18.03 -17.96 42.46
N VAL A 5 -17.05 -17.23 41.89
CA VAL A 5 -17.10 -16.68 40.54
C VAL A 5 -16.34 -17.59 39.59
N ILE A 6 -17.03 -18.14 38.61
CA ILE A 6 -16.45 -19.04 37.61
C ILE A 6 -16.49 -18.30 36.27
N SER A 7 -15.31 -18.05 35.69
CA SER A 7 -15.18 -17.46 34.36
C SER A 7 -14.25 -18.29 33.49
N PHE A 8 -14.64 -18.50 32.24
CA PHE A 8 -13.83 -19.16 31.23
C PHE A 8 -13.98 -18.41 29.89
N ILE A 9 -12.92 -18.36 29.12
CA ILE A 9 -12.94 -17.66 27.84
C ILE A 9 -13.99 -18.28 26.90
N GLY A 10 -14.93 -17.47 26.41
CA GLY A 10 -16.03 -17.92 25.54
C GLY A 10 -17.29 -18.37 26.26
N TYR A 11 -17.34 -18.24 27.60
CA TYR A 11 -18.51 -18.57 28.41
C TYR A 11 -18.91 -17.41 29.31
N THR A 12 -20.22 -17.28 29.58
CA THR A 12 -20.76 -16.28 30.51
C THR A 12 -20.25 -16.55 31.93
N THR A 13 -19.73 -15.51 32.58
CA THR A 13 -19.32 -15.60 33.99
C THR A 13 -20.52 -15.91 34.86
N GLN A 14 -20.41 -16.94 35.69
CA GLN A 14 -21.45 -17.33 36.62
C GLN A 14 -21.00 -17.10 38.06
N GLU A 15 -21.87 -16.50 38.84
CA GLU A 15 -21.72 -16.29 40.29
C GLU A 15 -22.62 -17.26 41.03
N ILE A 16 -22.03 -18.13 41.83
CA ILE A 16 -22.78 -19.17 42.57
C ILE A 16 -22.50 -19.03 44.05
N PRO A 17 -23.55 -18.86 44.87
CA PRO A 17 -23.40 -18.78 46.33
C PRO A 17 -22.93 -20.14 46.89
N TYR A 18 -21.84 -20.10 47.65
CA TYR A 18 -21.33 -21.29 48.33
C TYR A 18 -22.10 -21.52 49.64
N THR A 19 -22.73 -22.69 49.71
CA THR A 19 -23.53 -23.12 50.87
C THR A 19 -22.96 -24.33 51.62
N GLY A 20 -21.65 -24.59 51.43
CA GLY A 20 -20.97 -25.72 52.11
C GLY A 20 -21.05 -27.04 51.38
N GLN A 21 -21.31 -27.05 50.10
CA GLN A 21 -21.42 -28.25 49.25
C GLN A 21 -20.04 -28.88 49.00
N SER A 22 -19.92 -30.20 49.11
CA SER A 22 -18.65 -30.91 48.86
C SER A 22 -18.29 -31.04 47.36
N SER A 23 -19.25 -30.86 46.45
CA SER A 23 -19.05 -30.83 45.01
C SER A 23 -20.02 -29.88 44.35
N LEU A 24 -19.54 -29.11 43.40
CA LEU A 24 -20.33 -28.15 42.64
C LEU A 24 -20.26 -28.54 41.14
N GLN A 25 -21.40 -28.90 40.57
CA GLN A 25 -21.50 -29.09 39.12
C GLN A 25 -22.00 -27.81 38.46
N VAL A 26 -21.16 -27.19 37.65
CA VAL A 26 -21.48 -25.97 36.97
C VAL A 26 -21.53 -26.20 35.46
N LYS A 27 -22.68 -25.93 34.87
CA LYS A 27 -22.84 -25.97 33.42
C LYS A 27 -22.55 -24.56 32.87
N LEU A 28 -21.40 -24.40 32.24
CA LEU A 28 -21.05 -23.18 31.58
C LEU A 28 -21.93 -22.95 30.34
N VAL A 29 -22.49 -21.77 30.20
CA VAL A 29 -23.27 -21.35 29.04
C VAL A 29 -22.34 -20.58 28.13
N GLU A 30 -22.27 -20.97 26.85
CA GLU A 30 -21.46 -20.26 25.85
C GLU A 30 -21.91 -18.82 25.79
N ASP A 31 -20.92 -17.92 25.87
CA ASP A 31 -21.17 -16.50 25.64
C ASP A 31 -21.27 -16.27 24.13
N THR A 32 -22.49 -16.35 23.63
CA THR A 32 -22.81 -16.05 22.23
C THR A 32 -22.87 -14.53 21.97
N GLN A 33 -22.38 -13.71 22.89
CA GLN A 33 -22.13 -12.31 22.55
C GLN A 33 -21.01 -12.29 21.50
N LYS A 34 -21.42 -12.48 20.23
CA LYS A 34 -20.64 -12.01 19.10
C LYS A 34 -20.30 -10.59 19.42
N LEU A 35 -19.01 -10.30 19.58
CA LEU A 35 -18.54 -8.93 19.58
C LEU A 35 -19.15 -8.29 18.34
N ASP A 36 -20.16 -7.47 18.54
CA ASP A 36 -20.82 -6.73 17.45
C ASP A 36 -19.72 -5.86 16.82
N GLU A 37 -19.17 -6.33 15.71
CA GLU A 37 -18.15 -5.59 14.96
C GLU A 37 -18.80 -4.28 14.50
N VAL A 38 -18.40 -3.19 15.12
CA VAL A 38 -18.85 -1.84 14.81
C VAL A 38 -17.96 -1.28 13.72
N VAL A 39 -18.56 -0.83 12.65
CA VAL A 39 -17.86 -0.26 11.50
C VAL A 39 -18.16 1.21 11.41
N VAL A 40 -17.15 2.02 11.19
CA VAL A 40 -17.33 3.44 10.89
C VAL A 40 -17.84 3.56 9.46
N VAL A 41 -19.00 4.17 9.28
CA VAL A 41 -19.62 4.39 7.97
C VAL A 41 -20.09 5.84 7.91
N GLY A 42 -19.52 6.59 7.00
CA GLY A 42 -19.86 8.00 6.86
C GLY A 42 -19.51 8.82 8.12
N PHE A 43 -20.50 9.49 8.68
CA PHE A 43 -20.34 10.31 9.87
C PHE A 43 -20.76 9.60 11.17
N GLY A 44 -20.90 8.26 11.13
CA GLY A 44 -21.35 7.50 12.29
C GLY A 44 -20.82 6.08 12.32
N THR A 45 -21.07 5.41 13.43
CA THR A 45 -20.73 4.01 13.63
C THR A 45 -21.98 3.15 13.50
N GLN A 46 -21.91 2.08 12.70
CA GLN A 46 -22.99 1.11 12.55
C GLN A 46 -22.48 -0.31 12.80
N LYS A 47 -23.37 -1.19 13.27
CA LYS A 47 -23.04 -2.60 13.37
C LYS A 47 -22.86 -3.18 11.96
N LYS A 48 -21.82 -3.94 11.74
CA LYS A 48 -21.51 -4.58 10.44
C LYS A 48 -22.69 -5.37 9.86
N VAL A 49 -23.47 -5.99 10.75
CA VAL A 49 -24.67 -6.76 10.38
C VAL A 49 -25.76 -5.89 9.72
N ASN A 50 -25.79 -4.61 10.04
CA ASN A 50 -26.80 -3.67 9.53
C ASN A 50 -26.37 -2.95 8.25
N LEU A 51 -25.16 -3.24 7.77
CA LEU A 51 -24.65 -2.63 6.53
C LEU A 51 -25.18 -3.39 5.31
N THR A 52 -25.95 -2.71 4.50
CA THR A 52 -26.44 -3.25 3.21
C THR A 52 -25.39 -3.18 2.11
N GLY A 53 -24.34 -2.39 2.28
CA GLY A 53 -23.23 -2.23 1.34
C GLY A 53 -22.06 -3.18 1.60
N SER A 54 -21.26 -3.45 0.56
CA SER A 54 -20.04 -4.24 0.68
C SER A 54 -18.92 -3.42 1.31
N VAL A 55 -18.72 -3.61 2.61
CA VAL A 55 -17.68 -2.96 3.41
C VAL A 55 -16.64 -3.98 3.83
N GLY A 56 -15.36 -3.68 3.56
CA GLY A 56 -14.23 -4.42 4.10
C GLY A 56 -13.68 -3.70 5.32
N THR A 57 -13.42 -4.40 6.41
CA THR A 57 -12.88 -3.82 7.65
C THR A 57 -11.56 -4.48 8.01
N VAL A 58 -10.64 -3.68 8.53
CA VAL A 58 -9.35 -4.15 9.04
C VAL A 58 -9.11 -3.47 10.39
N ASN A 59 -8.96 -4.26 11.44
CA ASN A 59 -8.73 -3.77 12.79
C ASN A 59 -7.25 -3.60 13.09
N SER A 60 -6.92 -2.81 14.12
CA SER A 60 -5.55 -2.54 14.57
C SER A 60 -4.72 -3.81 14.83
N GLU A 61 -5.32 -4.84 15.44
CA GLU A 61 -4.62 -6.11 15.74
C GLU A 61 -4.07 -6.79 14.48
N ALA A 62 -4.83 -6.75 13.39
CA ALA A 62 -4.41 -7.32 12.12
C ALA A 62 -3.29 -6.49 11.46
N LEU A 63 -3.26 -5.18 11.69
CA LEU A 63 -2.22 -4.27 11.20
C LEU A 63 -0.93 -4.40 12.01
N GLU A 64 -1.04 -4.48 13.33
CA GLU A 64 0.11 -4.60 14.26
C GLU A 64 0.89 -5.90 14.08
N SER A 65 0.22 -6.96 13.64
CA SER A 65 0.87 -8.25 13.37
C SER A 65 1.83 -8.22 12.18
N ARG A 66 1.79 -7.16 11.36
CA ARG A 66 2.60 -7.02 10.15
C ARG A 66 3.69 -5.96 10.34
N PRO A 67 4.97 -6.30 10.25
CA PRO A 67 6.06 -5.35 10.31
C PRO A 67 6.20 -4.59 8.98
N VAL A 68 5.26 -3.71 8.67
CA VAL A 68 5.23 -2.91 7.44
C VAL A 68 5.47 -1.43 7.73
N MET A 69 6.05 -0.72 6.78
CA MET A 69 6.40 0.70 6.95
C MET A 69 5.27 1.64 6.56
N SER A 70 4.35 1.22 5.71
CA SER A 70 3.24 2.08 5.25
C SER A 70 1.89 1.40 5.46
N ALA A 71 0.87 2.20 5.74
CA ALA A 71 -0.50 1.73 5.90
C ALA A 71 -1.02 1.08 4.60
N THR A 72 -0.57 1.56 3.44
CA THR A 72 -0.89 0.97 2.13
C THR A 72 -0.38 -0.46 2.03
N GLN A 73 0.89 -0.71 2.41
CA GLN A 73 1.44 -2.07 2.40
C GLN A 73 0.76 -2.98 3.42
N ALA A 74 0.35 -2.42 4.57
CA ALA A 74 -0.37 -3.16 5.58
C ALA A 74 -1.71 -3.71 5.06
N LEU A 75 -2.40 -2.94 4.24
CA LEU A 75 -3.69 -3.31 3.66
C LEU A 75 -3.61 -4.36 2.55
N GLN A 76 -2.43 -4.56 1.96
CA GLN A 76 -2.27 -5.46 0.83
C GLN A 76 -2.70 -6.89 1.17
N GLY A 77 -3.71 -7.41 0.45
CA GLY A 77 -4.23 -8.76 0.63
C GLY A 77 -5.17 -8.93 1.84
N MET A 78 -5.48 -7.87 2.60
CA MET A 78 -6.38 -7.96 3.76
C MET A 78 -7.85 -7.73 3.41
N VAL A 79 -8.10 -6.88 2.42
CA VAL A 79 -9.47 -6.54 2.03
C VAL A 79 -9.77 -7.11 0.65
N PRO A 80 -10.73 -8.06 0.52
CA PRO A 80 -11.14 -8.57 -0.78
C PRO A 80 -11.66 -7.44 -1.67
N GLY A 81 -11.18 -7.38 -2.92
CA GLY A 81 -11.55 -6.34 -3.89
C GLY A 81 -10.77 -5.03 -3.75
N LEU A 82 -9.81 -4.95 -2.84
CA LEU A 82 -8.82 -3.88 -2.79
C LEU A 82 -7.54 -4.37 -3.47
N GLN A 83 -7.17 -3.72 -4.56
CA GLN A 83 -5.95 -4.01 -5.29
C GLN A 83 -4.92 -2.92 -5.00
N ILE A 84 -3.75 -3.34 -4.56
CA ILE A 84 -2.62 -2.46 -4.29
C ILE A 84 -1.47 -2.94 -5.18
N SER A 85 -1.06 -2.09 -6.10
CA SER A 85 0.02 -2.40 -7.03
C SER A 85 1.15 -1.39 -6.93
N SER A 86 2.37 -1.90 -6.86
CA SER A 86 3.58 -1.08 -6.96
C SER A 86 4.23 -1.40 -8.31
N SER A 87 4.11 -0.49 -9.25
CA SER A 87 4.65 -0.65 -10.61
C SER A 87 6.16 -0.40 -10.69
N SER A 88 6.73 0.11 -9.61
CA SER A 88 8.14 0.50 -9.56
C SER A 88 8.78 -0.01 -8.26
N GLY A 89 10.02 -0.50 -8.35
CA GLY A 89 10.84 -0.82 -7.17
C GLY A 89 11.40 0.43 -6.47
N SER A 90 11.05 1.63 -6.91
CA SER A 90 11.48 2.88 -6.28
C SER A 90 10.88 3.03 -4.88
N LEU A 91 11.69 3.43 -3.92
CA LEU A 91 11.27 3.68 -2.54
C LEU A 91 10.42 4.95 -2.41
N GLU A 92 10.50 5.85 -3.36
CA GLU A 92 9.76 7.13 -3.36
C GLU A 92 8.38 7.02 -3.99
N LYS A 93 8.15 6.00 -4.84
CA LYS A 93 6.87 5.86 -5.52
C LYS A 93 5.87 5.17 -4.62
N THR A 94 4.78 5.86 -4.34
CA THR A 94 3.63 5.31 -3.62
C THR A 94 2.93 4.24 -4.45
N ALA A 95 2.40 3.22 -3.77
CA ALA A 95 1.63 2.19 -4.45
C ALA A 95 0.27 2.74 -4.92
N ASP A 96 -0.15 2.32 -6.10
CA ASP A 96 -1.47 2.63 -6.63
C ASP A 96 -2.53 1.77 -5.93
N ILE A 97 -3.59 2.42 -5.46
CA ILE A 97 -4.71 1.76 -4.78
C ILE A 97 -5.94 1.81 -5.68
N GLN A 98 -6.55 0.66 -5.90
CA GLN A 98 -7.77 0.54 -6.70
C GLN A 98 -8.79 -0.33 -5.96
N VAL A 99 -10.05 0.08 -5.98
CA VAL A 99 -11.16 -0.68 -5.42
C VAL A 99 -11.93 -1.32 -6.57
N ARG A 100 -12.04 -2.66 -6.57
CA ARG A 100 -12.70 -3.46 -7.61
C ARG A 100 -12.10 -3.31 -9.02
N GLY A 101 -10.81 -2.99 -9.11
CA GLY A 101 -10.07 -2.86 -10.36
C GLY A 101 -10.14 -1.47 -10.98
N THR A 102 -9.72 -1.37 -12.23
CA THR A 102 -9.67 -0.12 -12.98
C THR A 102 -11.08 0.32 -13.36
N ALA A 103 -11.57 1.41 -12.78
CA ALA A 103 -12.94 1.89 -12.98
C ALA A 103 -13.02 3.05 -14.00
N THR A 104 -11.92 3.46 -14.60
CA THR A 104 -11.88 4.55 -15.58
C THR A 104 -11.03 4.18 -16.79
N ILE A 105 -11.48 4.62 -17.99
CA ILE A 105 -10.78 4.45 -19.27
C ILE A 105 -10.30 5.84 -19.77
N GLY A 106 -10.74 6.94 -19.13
CA GLY A 106 -10.42 8.30 -19.56
C GLY A 106 -9.06 8.79 -19.07
N GLU A 107 -8.40 9.57 -19.91
CA GLU A 107 -7.22 10.32 -19.50
C GLU A 107 -7.62 11.39 -18.47
N GLY A 108 -6.79 11.58 -17.43
CA GLY A 108 -6.99 12.61 -16.40
C GLY A 108 -7.69 12.15 -15.12
N SER A 109 -8.12 10.89 -15.02
CA SER A 109 -8.64 10.33 -13.77
C SER A 109 -7.76 9.17 -13.31
N SER A 110 -7.23 9.26 -12.09
CA SER A 110 -6.38 8.21 -11.50
C SER A 110 -7.14 6.93 -11.13
N GLY A 111 -8.47 6.99 -11.06
CA GLY A 111 -9.28 5.87 -10.57
C GLY A 111 -9.04 5.52 -9.09
N SER A 112 -8.38 6.41 -8.35
CA SER A 112 -8.03 6.20 -6.95
C SER A 112 -9.24 6.42 -6.04
N PRO A 113 -9.41 5.62 -4.97
CA PRO A 113 -10.45 5.83 -3.99
C PRO A 113 -10.20 7.11 -3.17
N LEU A 114 -11.27 7.69 -2.64
CA LEU A 114 -11.19 8.78 -1.69
C LEU A 114 -10.67 8.24 -0.34
N VAL A 115 -9.60 8.82 0.18
CA VAL A 115 -9.06 8.47 1.49
C VAL A 115 -9.46 9.54 2.50
N LEU A 116 -10.11 9.12 3.58
CA LEU A 116 -10.50 9.97 4.69
C LEU A 116 -9.86 9.48 5.99
N ILE A 117 -9.18 10.38 6.66
CA ILE A 117 -8.52 10.18 7.94
C ILE A 117 -9.28 10.98 8.98
N ASP A 118 -9.92 10.30 9.92
CA ASP A 118 -10.79 10.91 10.93
C ASP A 118 -11.82 11.91 10.33
N GLY A 119 -12.32 11.57 9.13
CA GLY A 119 -13.29 12.36 8.38
C GLY A 119 -12.72 13.46 7.48
N MET A 120 -11.41 13.68 7.47
CA MET A 120 -10.73 14.64 6.61
C MET A 120 -10.00 13.92 5.47
N GLU A 121 -10.02 14.51 4.27
CA GLU A 121 -9.28 13.99 3.13
C GLU A 121 -7.77 14.06 3.38
N GLY A 122 -7.06 12.96 3.15
CA GLY A 122 -5.64 12.86 3.41
C GLY A 122 -4.96 11.74 2.65
N ASP A 123 -3.63 11.68 2.77
CA ASP A 123 -2.83 10.60 2.19
C ASP A 123 -2.65 9.47 3.22
N ILE A 124 -3.00 8.26 2.82
CA ILE A 124 -2.84 7.05 3.63
C ILE A 124 -1.38 6.79 4.05
N ASN A 125 -0.42 7.24 3.25
CA ASN A 125 1.00 7.06 3.55
C ASN A 125 1.54 8.08 4.57
N SER A 126 0.78 9.12 4.90
CA SER A 126 1.16 10.10 5.92
C SER A 126 0.96 9.60 7.34
N ILE A 127 0.21 8.50 7.52
CA ILE A 127 -0.11 7.92 8.83
C ILE A 127 0.78 6.74 9.15
N ASN A 128 1.22 6.67 10.40
CA ASN A 128 1.87 5.47 10.92
C ASN A 128 0.82 4.35 11.09
N PRO A 129 1.05 3.15 10.53
CA PRO A 129 0.15 2.01 10.70
C PRO A 129 -0.23 1.69 12.15
N GLN A 130 0.66 1.99 13.09
CA GLN A 130 0.45 1.73 14.52
C GLN A 130 -0.54 2.69 15.18
N ASP A 131 -0.77 3.87 14.59
CA ASP A 131 -1.72 4.86 15.09
C ASP A 131 -3.15 4.59 14.60
N ILE A 132 -3.32 3.60 13.72
CA ILE A 132 -4.62 3.24 13.14
C ILE A 132 -5.36 2.31 14.10
N GLU A 133 -6.61 2.67 14.41
CA GLU A 133 -7.54 1.82 15.15
C GLU A 133 -8.33 0.89 14.23
N ASN A 134 -8.87 1.45 13.14
CA ASN A 134 -9.69 0.71 12.18
C ASN A 134 -9.56 1.33 10.79
N ILE A 135 -9.61 0.47 9.77
CA ILE A 135 -9.74 0.88 8.37
C ILE A 135 -11.01 0.25 7.81
N SER A 136 -11.90 1.07 7.28
CA SER A 136 -13.11 0.63 6.59
C SER A 136 -13.06 1.01 5.12
N VAL A 137 -13.21 0.02 4.24
CA VAL A 137 -13.19 0.22 2.78
C VAL A 137 -14.61 0.06 2.25
N LEU A 138 -15.19 1.16 1.81
CA LEU A 138 -16.50 1.22 1.17
C LEU A 138 -16.32 0.94 -0.32
N LYS A 139 -16.78 -0.23 -0.75
CA LYS A 139 -16.53 -0.72 -2.12
C LYS A 139 -17.71 -0.47 -3.07
N ASP A 140 -18.88 -0.17 -2.54
CA ASP A 140 -20.11 0.02 -3.30
C ASP A 140 -20.51 1.48 -3.40
N ALA A 141 -21.08 1.85 -4.53
CA ALA A 141 -21.63 3.19 -4.76
C ALA A 141 -22.71 3.55 -3.72
N ALA A 142 -23.49 2.58 -3.24
CA ALA A 142 -24.49 2.81 -2.20
C ALA A 142 -23.85 3.24 -0.87
N ALA A 143 -22.77 2.58 -0.46
CA ALA A 143 -22.03 2.93 0.76
C ALA A 143 -21.23 4.22 0.61
N SER A 144 -20.71 4.53 -0.58
CA SER A 144 -19.92 5.72 -0.87
C SER A 144 -20.75 6.96 -1.24
N SER A 145 -22.08 6.79 -1.48
CA SER A 145 -22.97 7.87 -1.92
C SER A 145 -23.02 9.08 -0.99
N ILE A 146 -22.78 8.88 0.29
CA ILE A 146 -22.71 9.95 1.31
C ILE A 146 -21.63 10.97 0.98
N TYR A 147 -20.58 10.55 0.29
CA TYR A 147 -19.44 11.40 -0.10
C TYR A 147 -19.60 12.03 -1.49
N GLY A 148 -20.72 11.74 -2.17
CA GLY A 148 -21.10 12.34 -3.45
C GLY A 148 -20.12 12.07 -4.58
N SER A 149 -19.91 13.06 -5.45
CA SER A 149 -19.07 12.96 -6.65
C SER A 149 -17.57 12.77 -6.37
N ARG A 150 -17.12 12.92 -5.13
CA ARG A 150 -15.71 12.71 -4.76
C ARG A 150 -15.34 11.24 -4.55
N ALA A 151 -16.32 10.35 -4.47
CA ALA A 151 -16.11 8.95 -4.14
C ALA A 151 -16.61 7.95 -5.22
N PRO A 152 -16.44 8.22 -6.52
CA PRO A 152 -16.93 7.32 -7.57
C PRO A 152 -16.19 5.98 -7.57
N PHE A 153 -14.93 5.97 -7.08
CA PHE A 153 -14.05 4.80 -7.09
C PHE A 153 -13.94 4.12 -5.71
N GLY A 154 -14.87 4.42 -4.80
CA GLY A 154 -14.89 3.91 -3.43
C GLY A 154 -14.25 4.87 -2.42
N VAL A 155 -14.35 4.49 -1.14
CA VAL A 155 -13.83 5.30 -0.03
C VAL A 155 -13.06 4.41 0.94
N ILE A 156 -11.92 4.89 1.38
CA ILE A 156 -11.14 4.29 2.46
C ILE A 156 -11.25 5.22 3.67
N LEU A 157 -11.90 4.72 4.71
CA LEU A 157 -12.06 5.43 5.98
C LEU A 157 -11.01 4.91 6.96
N ILE A 158 -10.18 5.78 7.46
CA ILE A 158 -9.18 5.48 8.47
C ILE A 158 -9.57 6.19 9.76
N THR A 159 -9.71 5.42 10.82
CA THR A 159 -9.94 5.95 12.16
C THR A 159 -8.67 5.76 12.98
N THR A 160 -8.17 6.82 13.56
CA THR A 160 -6.99 6.78 14.41
C THR A 160 -7.33 6.44 15.85
N LYS A 161 -6.35 5.90 16.57
CA LYS A 161 -6.49 5.56 17.99
C LYS A 161 -6.73 6.82 18.81
N SER A 162 -7.84 6.85 19.54
CA SER A 162 -8.19 7.94 20.44
C SER A 162 -7.56 7.74 21.81
N GLY A 163 -7.20 8.86 22.47
CA GLY A 163 -6.73 8.83 23.84
C GLY A 163 -7.81 8.29 24.79
N ARG A 164 -7.39 7.45 25.74
CA ARG A 164 -8.28 6.90 26.78
C ARG A 164 -8.00 7.60 28.11
N THR A 165 -9.07 7.85 28.90
CA THR A 165 -8.93 8.32 30.27
C THR A 165 -8.36 7.20 31.15
N GLY A 166 -7.30 7.49 31.91
CA GLY A 166 -6.65 6.50 32.77
C GLY A 166 -5.17 6.80 32.98
N LYS A 167 -4.42 5.77 33.39
CA LYS A 167 -2.96 5.89 33.51
C LYS A 167 -2.34 6.05 32.12
N PRO A 168 -1.38 6.98 31.93
CA PRO A 168 -0.70 7.14 30.68
C PRO A 168 0.08 5.85 30.34
N VAL A 169 -0.07 5.37 29.10
CA VAL A 169 0.68 4.24 28.54
C VAL A 169 1.60 4.80 27.49
N VAL A 170 2.90 4.55 27.67
CA VAL A 170 3.91 4.95 26.71
C VAL A 170 4.39 3.70 25.98
N ASN A 171 4.16 3.64 24.70
CA ASN A 171 4.66 2.58 23.82
C ASN A 171 5.78 3.14 22.96
N TYR A 172 6.93 2.48 22.96
CA TYR A 172 8.03 2.78 22.06
C TYR A 172 8.28 1.60 21.15
N ASN A 173 8.08 1.79 19.87
CA ASN A 173 8.37 0.80 18.83
C ASN A 173 9.46 1.33 17.92
N ASN A 174 10.45 0.52 17.67
CA ASN A 174 11.53 0.82 16.75
C ASN A 174 11.77 -0.37 15.83
N SER A 175 11.85 -0.11 14.54
CA SER A 175 12.14 -1.14 13.53
C SER A 175 13.24 -0.68 12.61
N PHE A 176 14.24 -1.53 12.41
CA PHE A 176 15.31 -1.33 11.43
C PHE A 176 15.08 -2.27 10.26
N ARG A 177 15.11 -1.73 9.06
CA ARG A 177 14.93 -2.52 7.84
C ARG A 177 16.04 -2.21 6.86
N TRP A 178 16.62 -3.25 6.29
CA TRP A 178 17.53 -3.18 5.17
C TRP A 178 16.88 -3.80 3.96
N ASN A 179 16.84 -3.08 2.85
CA ASN A 179 16.30 -3.55 1.60
C ASN A 179 17.40 -3.52 0.54
N ASP A 180 17.70 -4.68 -0.03
CA ASP A 180 18.59 -4.81 -1.15
C ASP A 180 17.78 -5.16 -2.41
N PRO A 181 18.13 -4.62 -3.58
CA PRO A 181 17.46 -4.99 -4.81
C PRO A 181 17.76 -6.46 -5.15
N VAL A 182 16.72 -7.27 -5.30
CA VAL A 182 16.85 -8.70 -5.64
C VAL A 182 17.50 -8.89 -7.00
N LYS A 183 17.22 -7.98 -7.94
CA LYS A 183 17.79 -7.99 -9.27
C LYS A 183 17.77 -6.57 -9.84
N THR A 184 18.91 -6.09 -10.23
CA THR A 184 19.01 -4.88 -11.06
C THR A 184 18.98 -5.31 -12.53
N PRO A 185 18.20 -4.66 -13.38
CA PRO A 185 18.26 -4.93 -14.82
C PRO A 185 19.65 -4.62 -15.35
N ASN A 186 20.20 -5.52 -16.15
CA ASN A 186 21.43 -5.23 -16.86
C ASN A 186 21.17 -4.11 -17.85
N GLN A 187 21.97 -3.07 -17.75
CA GLN A 187 21.90 -1.98 -18.72
C GLN A 187 22.45 -2.49 -20.06
N MET A 188 21.81 -2.06 -21.12
CA MET A 188 22.27 -2.34 -22.49
C MET A 188 23.52 -1.49 -22.77
N ASP A 189 24.50 -2.06 -23.43
CA ASP A 189 25.65 -1.29 -23.87
C ASP A 189 25.27 -0.28 -24.96
N SER A 190 26.07 0.77 -25.10
CA SER A 190 25.76 1.89 -25.98
C SER A 190 25.64 1.49 -27.47
N TYR A 191 26.43 0.51 -27.93
CA TYR A 191 26.36 0.06 -29.30
C TYR A 191 25.06 -0.71 -29.57
N THR A 192 24.72 -1.63 -28.69
CA THR A 192 23.48 -2.40 -28.79
C THR A 192 22.27 -1.49 -28.67
N PHE A 193 22.32 -0.49 -27.79
CA PHE A 193 21.24 0.52 -27.67
C PHE A 193 21.07 1.30 -28.97
N ALA A 194 22.16 1.81 -29.55
CA ALA A 194 22.10 2.62 -30.76
C ALA A 194 21.59 1.82 -31.97
N THR A 195 21.99 0.56 -32.11
CA THR A 195 21.51 -0.34 -33.19
C THR A 195 20.01 -0.64 -32.97
N PHE A 196 19.61 -1.02 -31.76
CA PHE A 196 18.19 -1.29 -31.44
C PHE A 196 17.32 -0.07 -31.73
N TYR A 197 17.79 1.13 -31.36
CA TYR A 197 17.05 2.37 -31.59
C TYR A 197 16.90 2.69 -33.07
N ASN A 198 17.96 2.46 -33.89
CA ASN A 198 17.89 2.60 -35.32
C ASN A 198 16.92 1.63 -35.97
N ASP A 199 16.93 0.37 -35.53
CA ASP A 199 15.99 -0.65 -36.02
C ASP A 199 14.54 -0.28 -35.71
N ALA A 200 14.30 0.23 -34.50
CA ALA A 200 12.98 0.70 -34.11
C ALA A 200 12.52 1.92 -34.96
N ALA A 201 13.43 2.88 -35.25
CA ALA A 201 13.14 4.01 -36.11
C ALA A 201 12.80 3.58 -37.56
N VAL A 202 13.58 2.65 -38.12
CA VAL A 202 13.34 2.11 -39.49
C VAL A 202 11.99 1.39 -39.52
N ASN A 203 11.68 0.56 -38.52
CA ASN A 203 10.40 -0.14 -38.44
C ASN A 203 9.20 0.82 -38.30
N ALA A 204 9.43 2.01 -37.73
CA ALA A 204 8.43 3.08 -37.64
C ALA A 204 8.38 3.95 -38.91
N GLY A 205 9.14 3.63 -39.97
CA GLY A 205 9.21 4.43 -41.20
C GLY A 205 10.01 5.73 -41.07
N GLN A 206 10.85 5.84 -40.04
CA GLN A 206 11.73 6.98 -39.78
C GLN A 206 13.15 6.70 -40.25
N THR A 207 13.96 7.76 -40.42
CA THR A 207 15.38 7.63 -40.72
C THR A 207 16.15 7.21 -39.45
N PRO A 208 17.24 6.38 -39.60
CA PRO A 208 18.10 6.05 -38.48
C PRO A 208 18.66 7.31 -37.78
N HIS A 209 18.61 7.34 -36.47
CA HIS A 209 19.14 8.45 -35.67
C HIS A 209 20.67 8.41 -35.56
N PHE A 210 21.24 7.21 -35.45
CA PHE A 210 22.66 7.02 -35.35
C PHE A 210 23.22 6.60 -36.74
N THR A 211 24.11 7.43 -37.30
CA THR A 211 24.77 7.12 -38.56
C THR A 211 25.76 5.98 -38.39
N THR A 212 26.18 5.36 -39.48
CA THR A 212 27.22 4.34 -39.45
C THR A 212 28.51 4.83 -38.80
N GLU A 213 28.87 6.10 -39.04
CA GLU A 213 30.03 6.72 -38.41
C GLU A 213 29.87 6.83 -36.88
N HIS A 214 28.69 7.18 -36.39
CA HIS A 214 28.39 7.20 -34.92
C HIS A 214 28.55 5.79 -34.34
N LEU A 215 28.01 4.77 -34.99
CA LEU A 215 28.09 3.40 -34.49
C LEU A 215 29.56 2.87 -34.46
N GLU A 216 30.36 3.20 -35.47
CA GLU A 216 31.78 2.85 -35.49
C GLU A 216 32.55 3.55 -34.36
N ARG A 217 32.25 4.80 -34.07
CA ARG A 217 32.85 5.54 -32.94
C ARG A 217 32.45 4.97 -31.58
N ILE A 218 31.17 4.64 -31.38
CA ILE A 218 30.72 3.98 -30.16
C ILE A 218 31.48 2.67 -29.95
N LYS A 219 31.64 1.90 -31.02
CA LYS A 219 32.38 0.64 -30.96
C LYS A 219 33.89 0.84 -30.72
N ALA A 220 34.50 1.87 -31.33
CA ALA A 220 35.87 2.23 -31.08
C ALA A 220 36.10 2.70 -29.63
N TYR A 221 35.16 3.45 -29.06
CA TYR A 221 35.20 3.83 -27.67
C TYR A 221 35.09 2.63 -26.71
N GLN A 222 34.13 1.75 -26.94
CA GLN A 222 33.99 0.50 -26.17
C GLN A 222 35.26 -0.39 -26.21
N ASN A 223 35.92 -0.42 -27.33
CA ASN A 223 37.16 -1.19 -27.52
C ASN A 223 38.41 -0.45 -27.02
N GLY A 224 38.26 0.78 -26.48
CA GLY A 224 39.41 1.60 -26.04
C GLY A 224 40.34 2.02 -27.18
N THR A 225 39.86 2.02 -28.42
CA THR A 225 40.64 2.41 -29.59
C THR A 225 40.44 3.86 -30.00
N LEU A 226 39.43 4.52 -29.48
CA LEU A 226 39.17 5.94 -29.71
C LEU A 226 40.09 6.76 -28.80
N LYS A 227 41.17 7.36 -29.36
CA LYS A 227 42.16 8.08 -28.56
C LYS A 227 42.06 9.62 -28.66
N ASP A 228 41.55 10.09 -29.78
CA ASP A 228 41.50 11.54 -30.05
C ASP A 228 40.09 12.10 -29.92
N PRO A 229 39.96 13.32 -29.42
CA PRO A 229 38.70 14.01 -29.42
C PRO A 229 38.29 14.31 -30.87
N ILE A 230 37.08 13.93 -31.23
CA ILE A 230 36.55 14.16 -32.58
C ILE A 230 35.38 15.11 -32.50
N ILE A 231 35.41 16.18 -33.30
CA ILE A 231 34.32 17.10 -33.46
C ILE A 231 33.56 16.75 -34.73
N ALA A 232 32.30 16.34 -34.59
CA ALA A 232 31.41 16.11 -35.74
C ALA A 232 30.09 16.81 -35.46
N ASN A 233 29.60 17.57 -36.44
CA ASN A 233 28.33 18.30 -36.35
C ASN A 233 28.22 19.21 -35.12
N GLY A 234 29.33 19.82 -34.69
CA GLY A 234 29.37 20.66 -33.47
C GLY A 234 29.37 19.89 -32.15
N GLN A 235 29.41 18.58 -32.21
CA GLN A 235 29.47 17.70 -31.02
C GLN A 235 30.92 17.27 -30.75
N TYR A 236 31.31 17.31 -29.48
CA TYR A 236 32.65 16.96 -29.06
C TYR A 236 32.66 15.49 -28.53
N TRP A 237 33.51 14.69 -29.13
CA TRP A 237 33.73 13.27 -28.78
C TRP A 237 35.16 13.11 -28.30
N ALA A 238 35.36 12.61 -27.12
CA ALA A 238 36.69 12.39 -26.55
C ALA A 238 36.79 11.03 -25.87
N ASP A 239 38.00 10.46 -25.98
CA ASP A 239 38.36 9.30 -25.19
C ASP A 239 38.39 9.65 -23.69
N GLY A 240 37.78 8.81 -22.86
CA GLY A 240 37.77 9.01 -21.41
C GLY A 240 37.06 10.28 -20.93
N TYR A 241 36.37 10.98 -21.79
CA TYR A 241 35.62 12.17 -21.39
C TYR A 241 34.41 11.79 -20.52
N ALA A 242 34.33 12.44 -19.34
CA ALA A 242 33.18 12.24 -18.49
C ALA A 242 31.91 12.58 -19.26
N ALA A 243 30.97 11.64 -19.30
CA ALA A 243 29.77 11.65 -20.12
C ALA A 243 28.86 12.89 -19.94
N GLY A 244 29.16 13.79 -19.03
CA GLY A 244 28.40 14.99 -18.75
C GLY A 244 28.30 15.97 -19.91
N ASN A 245 29.19 15.90 -20.93
CA ASN A 245 29.19 16.79 -22.08
C ASN A 245 29.06 16.04 -23.42
N ALA A 246 28.82 14.76 -23.41
CA ALA A 246 28.64 13.93 -24.61
C ALA A 246 27.15 13.67 -24.91
N ASN A 247 26.25 14.47 -24.36
CA ASN A 247 24.82 14.41 -24.62
C ASN A 247 24.42 15.35 -25.74
#